data_310f7acc31aabaef277f76d6a0b8e3f1
#
_entry.id   310f7acc31aabaef277f76d6a0b8e3f1
#
_cell.length_a   1.000
_cell.length_b   1.000
_cell.length_c   1.000
_cell.angle_alpha   90.00
_cell.angle_beta   90.00
_cell.angle_gamma   90.00
#
_symmetry.space_group_name_H-M   'P 1'
#
loop_
_entity.id
_entity.type
_entity.pdbx_description
1 polymer ?
#
loop_
_entity_poly.entity_id
_entity_poly.type
_entity_poly.pdbx_seq_one_letter_code
_entity_poly.pdbx_strand_id
1 'polypeptide(L)'
;MKEIISLRKAKEKHFLCEDGTFKAFCYKDDIHYLDNGEYKEIDNTLIKQEDYYINKSNDFNVLFTSCVDKNLLYKILLKDKFLEVLLAEKKQDNNKIEVKNNEITYVNLLENVDFKYEIIGKKLKETIILNQNNYSQIRFILRTNLNLKLNNNVVYAYDNDTLIYKFESPFVYNDEKNLDINLEYELNSYNDCYELILKFDKEKLNNVLFPIYIDPTISTDTKGEVYDTYIYPNDESVDRNNQDYLKIGVDSNNVIYRSLLKFDLPTIGPASQVVNATLYLTSHPTDWRYPLQDLIHEKIGVHEITNSWTEETANWNNLNDKYNSILENYAEFSRTEQTVEDGKIKYNLYINDINITNLVKKWYSGTENNGLMLKFINENYNSDCKEYYMYSKNNDASSSLGKNPKPYLEITYRNQNGLSKGNDYNVISHSFGKTYINNYNGNVINYFKFFNFEFGNVNYDIGIYHNSNDALLNNYEKGWKYSFFETLCLNNNVLEYTSSSSNIIYFKSTEQNKFIDEYNLKIDVIYQEDKYIMSTKDGIKKTFTKINNENLYYLTEITNENNNKIIINYNNVKK
;
A
#
# COMPACT_ATOMS: atom_id res chain seq x y z
N MET A 1 -2.24 -6.53 19.32
CA MET A 1 -2.72 -5.67 18.20
C MET A 1 -3.95 -6.30 17.56
N LYS A 2 -4.95 -5.49 17.22
CA LYS A 2 -6.18 -5.90 16.50
C LYS A 2 -6.33 -5.01 15.27
N GLU A 3 -6.51 -5.61 14.08
CA GLU A 3 -6.76 -4.85 12.86
C GLU A 3 -8.12 -4.12 12.94
N ILE A 4 -8.14 -2.87 12.48
CA ILE A 4 -9.36 -2.07 12.32
C ILE A 4 -9.76 -2.12 10.86
N ILE A 5 -10.67 -3.02 10.54
CA ILE A 5 -11.06 -3.34 9.15
C ILE A 5 -11.71 -2.14 8.46
N SER A 6 -12.46 -1.31 9.21
CA SER A 6 -13.07 -0.08 8.70
C SER A 6 -12.06 0.97 8.19
N LEU A 7 -10.81 0.88 8.62
CA LEU A 7 -9.72 1.78 8.17
C LEU A 7 -8.88 1.19 7.02
N ARG A 8 -9.25 0.03 6.49
CA ARG A 8 -8.56 -0.54 5.33
C ARG A 8 -8.64 0.39 4.12
N LYS A 9 -7.54 0.49 3.39
CA LYS A 9 -7.47 1.05 2.03
C LYS A 9 -6.83 0.02 1.12
N ALA A 10 -6.75 0.30 -0.17
CA ALA A 10 -6.15 -0.63 -1.14
C ALA A 10 -4.76 -1.11 -0.68
N LYS A 11 -3.96 -0.20 -0.12
CA LYS A 11 -2.55 -0.42 0.26
C LYS A 11 -2.23 -0.14 1.73
N GLU A 12 -3.25 0.06 2.56
CA GLU A 12 -3.07 0.42 3.98
C GLU A 12 -3.74 -0.59 4.90
N LYS A 13 -3.09 -0.92 6.02
CA LYS A 13 -3.67 -1.61 7.18
C LYS A 13 -3.46 -0.79 8.44
N HIS A 14 -4.48 -0.73 9.27
CA HIS A 14 -4.44 -0.06 10.57
C HIS A 14 -4.74 -1.05 11.69
N PHE A 15 -3.99 -0.98 12.76
CA PHE A 15 -4.14 -1.84 13.93
C PHE A 15 -4.26 -1.00 15.19
N LEU A 16 -5.21 -1.37 16.06
CA LEU A 16 -5.29 -0.86 17.42
C LEU A 16 -4.37 -1.67 18.34
N CYS A 17 -3.48 -0.99 19.05
CA CYS A 17 -2.58 -1.56 20.03
C CYS A 17 -3.23 -1.58 21.44
N GLU A 18 -2.68 -2.38 22.35
CA GLU A 18 -3.20 -2.51 23.72
C GLU A 18 -3.09 -1.22 24.53
N ASP A 19 -2.11 -0.38 24.22
CA ASP A 19 -1.89 0.93 24.84
C ASP A 19 -2.77 2.06 24.26
N GLY A 20 -3.70 1.71 23.36
CA GLY A 20 -4.60 2.65 22.71
C GLY A 20 -3.99 3.44 21.56
N THR A 21 -2.75 3.15 21.16
CA THR A 21 -2.16 3.69 19.92
C THR A 21 -2.64 2.93 18.70
N PHE A 22 -2.49 3.53 17.54
CA PHE A 22 -2.74 2.90 16.25
C PHE A 22 -1.43 2.74 15.50
N LYS A 23 -1.31 1.64 14.74
CA LYS A 23 -0.24 1.44 13.77
C LYS A 23 -0.83 1.40 12.38
N ALA A 24 -0.29 2.22 11.48
CA ALA A 24 -0.59 2.19 10.06
C ALA A 24 0.61 1.67 9.28
N PHE A 25 0.33 0.74 8.37
CA PHE A 25 1.32 0.18 7.45
C PHE A 25 0.92 0.54 6.03
N CYS A 26 1.88 1.09 5.29
CA CYS A 26 1.74 1.39 3.87
C CYS A 26 2.51 0.38 3.04
N TYR A 27 1.86 -0.17 2.02
CA TYR A 27 2.41 -1.16 1.12
C TYR A 27 2.50 -0.61 -0.31
N LYS A 28 3.50 -1.04 -1.07
CA LYS A 28 3.61 -0.67 -2.49
C LYS A 28 2.44 -1.21 -3.32
N ASP A 29 2.16 -2.48 -3.16
CA ASP A 29 1.15 -3.17 -3.96
C ASP A 29 -0.20 -3.21 -3.24
N ASP A 30 -1.29 -3.31 -3.99
CA ASP A 30 -2.60 -3.51 -3.41
C ASP A 30 -2.64 -4.80 -2.59
N ILE A 31 -3.00 -4.68 -1.32
CA ILE A 31 -3.23 -5.79 -0.39
C ILE A 31 -4.72 -6.03 -0.14
N HIS A 32 -5.53 -5.08 -0.57
CA HIS A 32 -6.98 -5.17 -0.52
C HIS A 32 -7.61 -4.77 -1.86
N TYR A 33 -8.79 -5.29 -2.12
CA TYR A 33 -9.63 -4.88 -3.22
C TYR A 33 -11.01 -4.45 -2.71
N LEU A 34 -11.67 -3.58 -3.46
CA LEU A 34 -12.99 -3.06 -3.08
C LEU A 34 -14.09 -3.98 -3.63
N ASP A 35 -14.86 -4.61 -2.73
CA ASP A 35 -16.01 -5.43 -3.06
C ASP A 35 -17.26 -4.89 -2.34
N ASN A 36 -18.27 -4.48 -3.11
CA ASN A 36 -19.50 -3.89 -2.59
C ASN A 36 -19.29 -2.74 -1.58
N GLY A 37 -18.23 -1.94 -1.77
CA GLY A 37 -17.87 -0.82 -0.91
C GLY A 37 -17.06 -1.18 0.33
N GLU A 38 -16.66 -2.44 0.50
CA GLU A 38 -15.78 -2.90 1.57
C GLU A 38 -14.42 -3.35 1.03
N TYR A 39 -13.34 -3.03 1.76
CA TYR A 39 -12.01 -3.51 1.43
C TYR A 39 -11.80 -4.93 1.97
N LYS A 40 -11.63 -5.90 1.06
CA LYS A 40 -11.32 -7.30 1.36
C LYS A 40 -9.85 -7.61 1.09
N GLU A 41 -9.29 -8.55 1.82
CA GLU A 41 -7.91 -9.00 1.57
C GLU A 41 -7.78 -9.69 0.22
N ILE A 42 -6.71 -9.36 -0.49
CA ILE A 42 -6.29 -10.09 -1.69
C ILE A 42 -5.70 -11.44 -1.26
N ASP A 43 -6.25 -12.51 -1.79
CA ASP A 43 -5.72 -13.87 -1.67
C ASP A 43 -5.56 -14.46 -3.08
N ASN A 44 -4.34 -14.44 -3.58
CA ASN A 44 -4.01 -14.92 -4.91
C ASN A 44 -3.69 -16.43 -4.95
N THR A 45 -3.91 -17.16 -3.87
CA THR A 45 -3.77 -18.62 -3.86
C THR A 45 -4.65 -19.24 -4.96
N LEU A 46 -4.05 -20.04 -5.81
CA LEU A 46 -4.75 -20.69 -6.92
C LEU A 46 -5.59 -21.86 -6.42
N ILE A 47 -6.87 -21.84 -6.75
CA ILE A 47 -7.81 -22.93 -6.47
C ILE A 47 -8.29 -23.53 -7.79
N LYS A 48 -8.41 -24.87 -7.84
CA LYS A 48 -8.91 -25.57 -9.02
C LYS A 48 -10.45 -25.49 -9.06
N GLN A 49 -10.97 -25.02 -10.20
CA GLN A 49 -12.41 -24.99 -10.50
C GLN A 49 -12.63 -25.61 -11.89
N GLU A 50 -13.22 -26.80 -11.93
CA GLU A 50 -13.46 -27.55 -13.18
C GLU A 50 -12.20 -27.60 -14.08
N ASP A 51 -12.23 -26.89 -15.20
CA ASP A 51 -11.18 -26.84 -16.22
C ASP A 51 -10.15 -25.71 -15.99
N TYR A 52 -10.20 -24.98 -14.89
CA TYR A 52 -9.33 -23.82 -14.63
C TYR A 52 -8.75 -23.83 -13.22
N TYR A 53 -7.62 -23.14 -13.09
CA TYR A 53 -7.14 -22.61 -11.81
C TYR A 53 -7.43 -21.12 -11.76
N ILE A 54 -7.98 -20.61 -10.65
CA ILE A 54 -8.31 -19.21 -10.45
C ILE A 54 -7.80 -18.75 -9.09
N ASN A 55 -7.39 -17.48 -8.98
CA ASN A 55 -7.04 -16.90 -7.69
C ASN A 55 -8.30 -16.75 -6.82
N LYS A 56 -8.13 -17.01 -5.53
CA LYS A 56 -9.23 -17.23 -4.57
C LYS A 56 -10.04 -15.97 -4.25
N SER A 57 -9.38 -14.81 -4.09
CA SER A 57 -10.04 -13.58 -3.66
C SER A 57 -9.29 -12.34 -4.18
N ASN A 58 -9.82 -11.72 -5.23
CA ASN A 58 -9.29 -10.51 -5.84
C ASN A 58 -10.33 -9.94 -6.82
N ASP A 59 -10.27 -8.65 -7.15
CA ASP A 59 -11.00 -8.07 -8.29
C ASP A 59 -10.22 -8.17 -9.62
N PHE A 60 -8.93 -8.50 -9.55
CA PHE A 60 -8.08 -8.91 -10.67
C PHE A 60 -8.05 -10.45 -10.74
N ASN A 61 -9.03 -11.02 -11.44
CA ASN A 61 -9.17 -12.47 -11.52
C ASN A 61 -8.37 -13.01 -12.71
N VAL A 62 -7.54 -14.01 -12.47
CA VAL A 62 -6.77 -14.70 -13.49
C VAL A 62 -7.16 -16.17 -13.51
N LEU A 63 -7.67 -16.63 -14.67
CA LEU A 63 -8.02 -18.01 -14.90
C LEU A 63 -6.93 -18.66 -15.77
N PHE A 64 -6.29 -19.68 -15.26
CA PHE A 64 -5.32 -20.49 -16.00
C PHE A 64 -5.96 -21.80 -16.46
N THR A 65 -5.68 -22.24 -17.66
CA THR A 65 -6.19 -23.54 -18.13
C THR A 65 -5.60 -24.69 -17.31
N SER A 66 -6.44 -25.64 -16.89
CA SER A 66 -6.00 -26.91 -16.30
C SER A 66 -5.84 -28.01 -17.33
N CYS A 67 -6.21 -27.74 -18.61
CA CYS A 67 -6.12 -28.67 -19.73
C CYS A 67 -5.25 -28.06 -20.83
N VAL A 68 -4.13 -28.69 -21.11
CA VAL A 68 -3.14 -28.19 -22.06
C VAL A 68 -3.59 -28.34 -23.53
N ASP A 69 -4.65 -29.10 -23.80
CA ASP A 69 -5.19 -29.28 -25.15
C ASP A 69 -5.82 -28.01 -25.75
N LYS A 70 -6.19 -27.06 -24.91
CA LYS A 70 -6.65 -25.71 -25.32
C LYS A 70 -5.44 -24.80 -25.55
N ASN A 71 -5.45 -24.02 -26.64
CA ASN A 71 -4.39 -23.05 -26.91
C ASN A 71 -4.40 -21.85 -25.90
N LEU A 72 -5.44 -21.74 -25.10
CA LEU A 72 -5.55 -20.74 -24.05
C LEU A 72 -4.50 -21.00 -22.95
N LEU A 73 -3.70 -20.00 -22.61
CA LEU A 73 -2.78 -20.00 -21.49
C LEU A 73 -3.50 -19.48 -20.24
N TYR A 74 -4.02 -18.29 -20.35
CA TYR A 74 -4.77 -17.65 -19.27
C TYR A 74 -5.80 -16.65 -19.79
N LYS A 75 -6.70 -16.28 -18.89
CA LYS A 75 -7.68 -15.22 -19.07
C LYS A 75 -7.68 -14.31 -17.85
N ILE A 76 -7.49 -13.01 -18.07
CA ILE A 76 -7.65 -11.99 -17.04
C ILE A 76 -9.08 -11.44 -17.13
N LEU A 77 -9.73 -11.32 -15.97
CA LEU A 77 -11.04 -10.67 -15.82
C LEU A 77 -10.91 -9.51 -14.85
N LEU A 78 -11.32 -8.32 -15.29
CA LEU A 78 -11.35 -7.11 -14.50
C LEU A 78 -12.71 -6.42 -14.70
N LYS A 79 -13.68 -6.74 -13.84
CA LYS A 79 -15.09 -6.35 -13.99
C LYS A 79 -15.67 -6.87 -15.32
N ASP A 80 -16.04 -5.95 -16.23
CA ASP A 80 -16.56 -6.21 -17.57
C ASP A 80 -15.47 -6.28 -18.67
N LYS A 81 -14.22 -6.10 -18.28
CA LYS A 81 -13.07 -6.16 -19.19
C LYS A 81 -12.39 -7.50 -19.11
N PHE A 82 -11.88 -7.97 -20.25
CA PHE A 82 -11.17 -9.24 -20.30
C PHE A 82 -9.96 -9.20 -21.24
N LEU A 83 -9.03 -10.08 -20.98
CA LEU A 83 -7.92 -10.43 -21.85
C LEU A 83 -7.76 -11.95 -21.87
N GLU A 84 -7.83 -12.57 -23.03
CA GLU A 84 -7.46 -13.95 -23.25
C GLU A 84 -6.12 -14.01 -23.99
N VAL A 85 -5.19 -14.78 -23.48
CA VAL A 85 -3.88 -14.99 -24.09
C VAL A 85 -3.75 -16.45 -24.51
N LEU A 86 -3.55 -16.65 -25.81
CA LEU A 86 -3.40 -17.95 -26.42
C LEU A 86 -2.01 -18.06 -27.04
N LEU A 87 -1.39 -19.21 -26.93
CA LEU A 87 -0.14 -19.51 -27.63
C LEU A 87 -0.44 -19.81 -29.11
N ALA A 88 0.28 -19.15 -30.03
CA ALA A 88 0.10 -19.34 -31.45
C ALA A 88 0.82 -20.61 -31.98
N GLU A 89 1.93 -20.99 -31.33
CA GLU A 89 2.72 -22.16 -31.66
C GLU A 89 2.03 -23.47 -31.22
N LYS A 90 2.43 -24.56 -31.86
CA LYS A 90 1.96 -25.89 -31.48
C LYS A 90 2.60 -26.31 -30.15
N LYS A 91 1.78 -26.69 -29.19
CA LYS A 91 2.21 -27.23 -27.89
C LYS A 91 2.82 -28.63 -28.01
N GLN A 92 3.69 -28.96 -27.06
CA GLN A 92 4.25 -30.30 -26.93
C GLN A 92 3.22 -31.27 -26.28
N ASP A 93 3.22 -32.54 -26.69
CA ASP A 93 2.28 -33.54 -26.16
C ASP A 93 2.65 -34.00 -24.71
N ASN A 94 3.92 -33.87 -24.31
CA ASN A 94 4.45 -34.32 -23.02
C ASN A 94 4.63 -33.18 -22.00
N ASN A 95 3.82 -32.15 -22.10
CA ASN A 95 3.84 -31.05 -21.16
C ASN A 95 3.23 -31.41 -19.77
N LYS A 96 3.59 -30.68 -18.75
CA LYS A 96 3.12 -30.87 -17.37
C LYS A 96 2.70 -29.50 -16.76
N ILE A 97 1.66 -29.52 -15.92
CA ILE A 97 1.24 -28.35 -15.17
C ILE A 97 1.63 -28.53 -13.70
N GLU A 98 2.34 -27.56 -13.16
CA GLU A 98 2.71 -27.48 -11.75
C GLU A 98 2.07 -26.25 -11.13
N VAL A 99 1.38 -26.43 -9.98
CA VAL A 99 0.71 -25.32 -9.27
C VAL A 99 1.20 -25.28 -7.84
N LYS A 100 1.59 -24.10 -7.37
CA LYS A 100 2.07 -23.87 -6.02
C LYS A 100 1.66 -22.48 -5.53
N ASN A 101 0.79 -22.41 -4.52
CA ASN A 101 0.25 -21.17 -3.99
C ASN A 101 -0.37 -20.27 -5.07
N ASN A 102 0.25 -19.14 -5.37
CA ASN A 102 -0.15 -18.17 -6.40
C ASN A 102 0.58 -18.34 -7.74
N GLU A 103 1.32 -19.43 -7.88
CA GLU A 103 2.13 -19.74 -9.09
C GLU A 103 1.56 -20.93 -9.87
N ILE A 104 1.67 -20.87 -11.19
CA ILE A 104 1.44 -22.00 -12.11
C ILE A 104 2.56 -22.04 -13.14
N THR A 105 3.07 -23.22 -13.42
CA THR A 105 4.09 -23.45 -14.45
C THR A 105 3.60 -24.49 -15.44
N TYR A 106 3.60 -24.13 -16.72
CA TYR A 106 3.43 -25.04 -17.84
C TYR A 106 4.82 -25.51 -18.28
N VAL A 107 5.23 -26.69 -17.82
CA VAL A 107 6.56 -27.24 -18.08
C VAL A 107 6.60 -27.84 -19.48
N ASN A 108 7.63 -27.51 -20.26
CA ASN A 108 7.86 -27.97 -21.64
C ASN A 108 6.64 -27.75 -22.55
N LEU A 109 6.00 -26.58 -22.43
CA LEU A 109 4.83 -26.24 -23.24
C LEU A 109 5.19 -26.07 -24.71
N LEU A 110 6.34 -25.46 -25.01
CA LEU A 110 7.06 -25.55 -26.28
C LEU A 110 8.33 -26.36 -26.04
N GLU A 111 8.97 -26.83 -27.08
CA GLU A 111 10.20 -27.62 -26.97
C GLU A 111 11.29 -26.85 -26.23
N ASN A 112 11.66 -27.35 -25.04
CA ASN A 112 12.62 -26.70 -24.13
C ASN A 112 12.22 -25.30 -23.65
N VAL A 113 10.90 -25.03 -23.56
CA VAL A 113 10.38 -23.75 -23.03
C VAL A 113 9.29 -24.02 -22.01
N ASP A 114 9.46 -23.43 -20.83
CA ASP A 114 8.46 -23.42 -19.77
C ASP A 114 7.83 -22.03 -19.68
N PHE A 115 6.54 -21.99 -19.32
CA PHE A 115 5.83 -20.74 -19.05
C PHE A 115 5.39 -20.73 -17.60
N LYS A 116 5.98 -19.85 -16.83
CA LYS A 116 5.66 -19.67 -15.42
C LYS A 116 4.87 -18.37 -15.23
N TYR A 117 3.81 -18.44 -14.46
CA TYR A 117 2.96 -17.31 -14.10
C TYR A 117 2.83 -17.20 -12.59
N GLU A 118 2.92 -15.98 -12.06
CA GLU A 118 2.73 -15.68 -10.65
C GLU A 118 1.80 -14.45 -10.51
N ILE A 119 0.77 -14.53 -9.63
CA ILE A 119 -0.12 -13.41 -9.38
C ILE A 119 0.36 -12.69 -8.12
N ILE A 120 0.75 -11.41 -8.26
CA ILE A 120 1.26 -10.56 -7.18
C ILE A 120 0.38 -9.32 -7.06
N GLY A 121 -0.38 -9.16 -5.95
CA GLY A 121 -1.35 -8.07 -5.83
C GLY A 121 -2.33 -8.09 -7.02
N LYS A 122 -2.33 -7.04 -7.84
CA LYS A 122 -3.11 -6.93 -9.09
C LYS A 122 -2.23 -6.96 -10.34
N LYS A 123 -1.19 -7.78 -10.32
CA LYS A 123 -0.26 -7.99 -11.44
C LYS A 123 -0.18 -9.47 -11.76
N LEU A 124 0.02 -9.77 -13.02
CA LEU A 124 0.40 -11.09 -13.49
C LEU A 124 1.85 -11.03 -13.98
N LYS A 125 2.76 -11.60 -13.21
CA LYS A 125 4.14 -11.80 -13.61
C LYS A 125 4.19 -13.05 -14.50
N GLU A 126 4.65 -12.88 -15.73
CA GLU A 126 4.97 -13.98 -16.66
C GLU A 126 6.48 -14.16 -16.69
N THR A 127 6.94 -15.39 -16.69
CA THR A 127 8.34 -15.74 -16.90
C THR A 127 8.42 -16.85 -17.93
N ILE A 128 8.95 -16.53 -19.11
CA ILE A 128 9.22 -17.51 -20.15
C ILE A 128 10.63 -18.04 -19.94
N ILE A 129 10.77 -19.33 -19.67
CA ILE A 129 12.04 -19.98 -19.36
C ILE A 129 12.51 -20.71 -20.60
N LEU A 130 13.56 -20.20 -21.23
CA LEU A 130 14.21 -20.89 -22.35
C LEU A 130 15.34 -21.76 -21.80
N ASN A 131 15.22 -23.08 -22.00
CA ASN A 131 16.23 -24.04 -21.59
C ASN A 131 17.31 -24.26 -22.68
N GLN A 132 17.02 -23.82 -23.90
CA GLN A 132 17.95 -23.88 -25.06
C GLN A 132 17.65 -22.75 -26.07
N ASN A 133 18.64 -22.43 -26.92
CA ASN A 133 18.54 -21.42 -27.98
C ASN A 133 17.80 -21.94 -29.24
N ASN A 134 16.53 -22.31 -29.11
CA ASN A 134 15.77 -22.86 -30.23
C ASN A 134 14.89 -21.84 -30.97
N TYR A 135 14.59 -20.70 -30.30
CA TYR A 135 13.64 -19.71 -30.77
C TYR A 135 14.30 -18.36 -31.03
N SER A 136 13.74 -17.57 -31.94
CA SER A 136 14.03 -16.14 -32.16
C SER A 136 12.82 -15.28 -31.88
N GLN A 137 11.65 -15.89 -31.66
CA GLN A 137 10.41 -15.20 -31.31
C GLN A 137 9.43 -16.18 -30.68
N ILE A 138 8.48 -15.66 -29.92
CA ILE A 138 7.30 -16.37 -29.42
C ILE A 138 6.08 -15.52 -29.78
N ARG A 139 4.99 -16.16 -30.24
CA ARG A 139 3.78 -15.49 -30.71
C ARG A 139 2.58 -15.82 -29.86
N PHE A 140 1.83 -14.79 -29.52
CA PHE A 140 0.60 -14.89 -28.75
C PHE A 140 -0.57 -14.30 -29.54
N ILE A 141 -1.73 -14.94 -29.45
CA ILE A 141 -2.99 -14.38 -29.91
C ILE A 141 -3.73 -13.80 -28.72
N LEU A 142 -4.03 -12.51 -28.77
CA LEU A 142 -4.73 -11.78 -27.73
C LEU A 142 -6.18 -11.51 -28.16
N ARG A 143 -7.14 -11.92 -27.33
CA ARG A 143 -8.56 -11.57 -27.50
C ARG A 143 -8.98 -10.69 -26.33
N THR A 144 -9.54 -9.55 -26.62
CA THR A 144 -9.93 -8.58 -25.59
C THR A 144 -11.02 -7.64 -26.11
N ASN A 145 -11.79 -7.06 -25.21
CA ASN A 145 -12.70 -5.95 -25.51
C ASN A 145 -12.05 -4.57 -25.30
N LEU A 146 -10.73 -4.51 -25.18
CA LEU A 146 -9.95 -3.28 -25.01
C LEU A 146 -9.20 -2.94 -26.30
N ASN A 147 -8.81 -1.67 -26.44
CA ASN A 147 -7.98 -1.21 -27.54
C ASN A 147 -6.49 -1.29 -27.15
N LEU A 148 -5.74 -2.14 -27.87
CA LEU A 148 -4.31 -2.30 -27.60
C LEU A 148 -3.47 -1.37 -28.46
N LYS A 149 -2.47 -0.71 -27.86
CA LYS A 149 -1.50 0.17 -28.54
C LYS A 149 -0.09 -0.14 -28.07
N LEU A 150 0.82 -0.33 -29.01
CA LEU A 150 2.25 -0.48 -28.74
C LEU A 150 2.93 0.90 -28.78
N ASN A 151 3.64 1.25 -27.72
CA ASN A 151 4.45 2.47 -27.66
C ASN A 151 5.67 2.22 -26.77
N ASN A 152 6.87 2.57 -27.24
CA ASN A 152 8.13 2.39 -26.50
C ASN A 152 8.31 0.99 -25.92
N ASN A 153 8.03 -0.04 -26.73
CA ASN A 153 8.12 -1.44 -26.31
C ASN A 153 7.21 -1.86 -25.14
N VAL A 154 6.13 -1.10 -24.88
CA VAL A 154 5.08 -1.36 -23.89
C VAL A 154 3.74 -1.45 -24.62
N VAL A 155 2.95 -2.50 -24.36
CA VAL A 155 1.59 -2.61 -24.90
C VAL A 155 0.59 -2.10 -23.88
N TYR A 156 -0.09 -1.02 -24.22
CA TYR A 156 -1.12 -0.39 -23.39
C TYR A 156 -2.50 -0.85 -23.82
N ALA A 157 -3.35 -1.20 -22.86
CA ALA A 157 -4.73 -1.63 -23.08
C ALA A 157 -5.72 -0.58 -22.52
N TYR A 158 -6.48 0.04 -23.42
CA TYR A 158 -7.39 1.12 -23.10
C TYR A 158 -8.86 0.71 -23.25
N ASP A 159 -9.68 1.18 -22.30
CA ASP A 159 -11.13 1.31 -22.48
C ASP A 159 -11.42 2.77 -22.80
N ASN A 160 -11.73 3.08 -24.07
CA ASN A 160 -11.74 4.42 -24.61
C ASN A 160 -10.37 5.13 -24.32
N ASP A 161 -10.35 6.14 -23.44
CA ASP A 161 -9.14 6.88 -23.07
C ASP A 161 -8.59 6.46 -21.69
N THR A 162 -9.22 5.48 -21.02
CA THR A 162 -8.80 5.01 -19.71
C THR A 162 -7.87 3.82 -19.85
N LEU A 163 -6.65 3.94 -19.33
CA LEU A 163 -5.72 2.82 -19.24
C LEU A 163 -6.23 1.80 -18.22
N ILE A 164 -6.33 0.54 -18.63
CA ILE A 164 -6.80 -0.57 -17.78
C ILE A 164 -5.63 -1.42 -17.31
N TYR A 165 -4.74 -1.82 -18.24
CA TYR A 165 -3.50 -2.54 -17.93
C TYR A 165 -2.46 -2.31 -19.03
N LYS A 166 -1.23 -2.70 -18.75
CA LYS A 166 -0.13 -2.69 -19.71
C LYS A 166 0.67 -3.99 -19.63
N PHE A 167 1.22 -4.42 -20.77
CA PHE A 167 2.33 -5.35 -20.80
C PHE A 167 3.60 -4.52 -20.71
N GLU A 168 4.35 -4.70 -19.67
CA GLU A 168 5.58 -3.94 -19.45
C GLU A 168 6.64 -4.33 -20.47
N SER A 169 7.63 -3.47 -20.68
CA SER A 169 8.75 -3.78 -21.59
C SER A 169 9.46 -5.02 -21.09
N PRO A 170 9.63 -6.07 -21.93
CA PRO A 170 10.23 -7.31 -21.52
C PRO A 170 11.73 -7.15 -21.30
N PHE A 171 12.28 -7.87 -20.34
CA PHE A 171 13.73 -7.95 -20.11
C PHE A 171 14.16 -9.41 -19.96
N VAL A 172 15.47 -9.65 -20.07
CA VAL A 172 16.02 -11.01 -20.02
C VAL A 172 17.16 -11.09 -19.00
N TYR A 173 17.17 -12.18 -18.24
CA TYR A 173 18.20 -12.46 -17.24
C TYR A 173 18.50 -13.96 -17.17
N ASN A 174 19.57 -14.33 -16.50
CA ASN A 174 19.86 -15.69 -16.10
C ASN A 174 20.21 -15.72 -14.60
N ASP A 175 20.57 -16.88 -14.06
CA ASP A 175 20.88 -17.04 -12.64
C ASP A 175 22.09 -16.18 -12.17
N GLU A 176 22.87 -15.63 -13.08
CA GLU A 176 24.06 -14.85 -12.75
C GLU A 176 23.84 -13.34 -12.84
N LYS A 177 23.04 -12.85 -13.82
CA LYS A 177 22.91 -11.41 -14.11
C LYS A 177 21.78 -11.10 -15.09
N ASN A 178 21.40 -9.83 -15.15
CA ASN A 178 20.63 -9.29 -16.27
C ASN A 178 21.47 -9.32 -17.55
N LEU A 179 20.85 -9.70 -18.64
CA LEU A 179 21.51 -9.85 -19.93
C LEU A 179 21.19 -8.66 -20.82
N ASP A 180 22.23 -8.11 -21.47
CA ASP A 180 22.08 -7.02 -22.46
C ASP A 180 21.66 -7.62 -23.82
N ILE A 181 20.42 -8.14 -23.86
CA ILE A 181 19.80 -8.68 -25.06
C ILE A 181 18.55 -7.87 -25.36
N ASN A 182 18.50 -7.32 -26.55
CA ASN A 182 17.32 -6.55 -26.97
C ASN A 182 16.12 -7.47 -27.18
N LEU A 183 15.02 -7.16 -26.49
CA LEU A 183 13.72 -7.79 -26.66
C LEU A 183 12.75 -6.76 -27.23
N GLU A 184 11.98 -7.14 -28.23
CA GLU A 184 11.06 -6.24 -28.91
C GLU A 184 9.68 -6.88 -29.04
N TYR A 185 8.65 -6.08 -28.71
CA TYR A 185 7.28 -6.38 -29.06
C TYR A 185 6.94 -5.91 -30.47
N GLU A 186 6.24 -6.74 -31.22
CA GLU A 186 5.50 -6.35 -32.41
C GLU A 186 4.01 -6.67 -32.17
N LEU A 187 3.14 -5.71 -32.43
CA LEU A 187 1.69 -5.86 -32.23
C LEU A 187 0.96 -5.68 -33.58
N ASN A 188 0.32 -6.74 -34.02
CA ASN A 188 -0.49 -6.76 -35.24
C ASN A 188 -1.97 -6.82 -34.87
N SER A 189 -2.80 -5.96 -35.48
CA SER A 189 -4.25 -5.92 -35.24
C SER A 189 -4.99 -6.63 -36.37
N TYR A 190 -5.93 -7.50 -36.02
CA TYR A 190 -6.86 -8.16 -36.90
C TYR A 190 -8.30 -7.84 -36.49
N ASN A 191 -9.30 -8.24 -37.29
CA ASN A 191 -10.69 -7.84 -37.03
C ASN A 191 -11.20 -8.23 -35.64
N ASP A 192 -10.82 -9.41 -35.12
CA ASP A 192 -11.37 -9.96 -33.86
C ASP A 192 -10.29 -10.26 -32.81
N CYS A 193 -9.02 -9.96 -33.08
CA CYS A 193 -7.92 -10.25 -32.17
C CYS A 193 -6.66 -9.45 -32.50
N TYR A 194 -5.68 -9.54 -31.63
CA TYR A 194 -4.33 -9.04 -31.87
C TYR A 194 -3.34 -10.20 -31.86
N GLU A 195 -2.27 -10.08 -32.62
CA GLU A 195 -1.10 -10.95 -32.52
C GLU A 195 0.02 -10.14 -31.86
N LEU A 196 0.51 -10.62 -30.72
CA LEU A 196 1.67 -10.08 -30.03
C LEU A 196 2.86 -11.02 -30.30
N ILE A 197 3.91 -10.46 -30.88
CA ILE A 197 5.15 -11.19 -31.18
C ILE A 197 6.23 -10.64 -30.26
N LEU A 198 6.78 -11.50 -29.41
CA LEU A 198 7.97 -11.23 -28.61
C LEU A 198 9.18 -11.72 -29.40
N LYS A 199 9.99 -10.78 -29.89
CA LYS A 199 11.20 -11.04 -30.68
C LYS A 199 12.46 -10.91 -29.83
N PHE A 200 13.45 -11.75 -30.08
CA PHE A 200 14.75 -11.68 -29.43
C PHE A 200 15.88 -12.06 -30.38
N ASP A 201 17.06 -11.47 -30.14
CA ASP A 201 18.25 -11.67 -30.95
C ASP A 201 18.86 -13.05 -30.65
N LYS A 202 18.55 -14.01 -31.51
CA LYS A 202 19.06 -15.39 -31.41
C LYS A 202 20.59 -15.48 -31.47
N GLU A 203 21.26 -14.59 -32.18
CA GLU A 203 22.72 -14.60 -32.29
C GLU A 203 23.40 -14.22 -30.97
N LYS A 204 22.85 -13.24 -30.27
CA LYS A 204 23.33 -12.86 -28.93
C LYS A 204 23.11 -13.97 -27.89
N LEU A 205 22.11 -14.83 -28.07
CA LEU A 205 21.86 -15.96 -27.19
C LEU A 205 22.86 -17.11 -27.35
N ASN A 206 23.65 -17.19 -28.43
CA ASN A 206 24.61 -18.27 -28.65
C ASN A 206 25.73 -18.37 -27.60
N ASN A 207 26.03 -17.25 -26.90
CA ASN A 207 27.11 -17.17 -25.92
C ASN A 207 26.61 -17.02 -24.48
N VAL A 208 25.34 -17.35 -24.23
CA VAL A 208 24.70 -17.20 -22.92
C VAL A 208 24.53 -18.56 -22.26
N LEU A 209 24.71 -18.62 -20.95
CA LEU A 209 24.39 -19.81 -20.16
C LEU A 209 22.88 -19.93 -19.98
N PHE A 210 22.34 -21.09 -20.30
CA PHE A 210 20.93 -21.44 -20.11
C PHE A 210 20.72 -22.14 -18.75
N PRO A 211 19.53 -22.05 -18.13
CA PRO A 211 18.33 -21.40 -18.67
C PRO A 211 18.42 -19.87 -18.65
N ILE A 212 17.68 -19.22 -19.54
CA ILE A 212 17.41 -17.79 -19.49
C ILE A 212 15.94 -17.55 -19.21
N TYR A 213 15.65 -16.44 -18.55
CA TYR A 213 14.34 -16.02 -18.12
C TYR A 213 13.96 -14.72 -18.82
N ILE A 214 12.81 -14.71 -19.48
CA ILE A 214 12.22 -13.52 -20.12
C ILE A 214 10.98 -13.14 -19.33
N ASP A 215 10.90 -11.89 -18.86
CA ASP A 215 9.83 -11.38 -18.03
C ASP A 215 8.98 -10.33 -18.77
N PRO A 216 7.80 -10.67 -19.30
CA PRO A 216 6.84 -9.76 -19.89
C PRO A 216 5.65 -9.49 -18.95
N THR A 217 5.89 -8.94 -17.75
CA THR A 217 4.86 -8.72 -16.72
C THR A 217 3.67 -7.89 -17.22
N ILE A 218 2.45 -8.28 -16.84
CA ILE A 218 1.22 -7.52 -17.04
C ILE A 218 0.84 -6.86 -15.72
N SER A 219 0.72 -5.54 -15.71
CA SER A 219 0.31 -4.77 -14.54
C SER A 219 -0.91 -3.91 -14.80
N THR A 220 -1.78 -3.77 -13.80
CA THR A 220 -2.78 -2.70 -13.77
C THR A 220 -2.06 -1.38 -13.47
N ASP A 221 -2.57 -0.25 -14.01
CA ASP A 221 -2.02 1.07 -13.72
C ASP A 221 -2.41 1.52 -12.31
N THR A 222 -1.84 0.87 -11.31
CA THR A 222 -1.93 1.33 -9.93
C THR A 222 -0.77 2.29 -9.69
N LYS A 223 -1.06 3.59 -9.60
CA LYS A 223 -0.07 4.59 -9.16
C LYS A 223 0.51 4.12 -7.83
N GLY A 224 1.83 3.97 -7.78
CA GLY A 224 2.52 3.48 -6.60
C GLY A 224 2.39 4.46 -5.45
N GLU A 225 2.26 3.96 -4.23
CA GLU A 225 2.34 4.76 -3.00
C GLU A 225 3.77 4.80 -2.46
N VAL A 226 4.69 4.11 -3.12
CA VAL A 226 6.13 4.12 -2.84
C VAL A 226 6.88 4.44 -4.12
N TYR A 227 7.69 5.48 -4.07
CA TYR A 227 8.56 5.91 -5.16
C TYR A 227 10.00 5.73 -4.70
N ASP A 228 10.83 5.10 -5.50
CA ASP A 228 12.23 4.91 -5.19
C ASP A 228 13.11 4.88 -6.45
N THR A 229 14.30 5.40 -6.32
CA THR A 229 15.36 5.35 -7.35
C THR A 229 16.71 5.66 -6.71
N TYR A 230 17.79 5.58 -7.48
CA TYR A 230 19.08 6.14 -7.05
C TYR A 230 19.70 7.03 -8.14
N ILE A 231 20.55 7.95 -7.72
CA ILE A 231 21.20 8.94 -8.59
C ILE A 231 22.72 8.86 -8.42
N TYR A 232 23.47 9.13 -9.50
CA TYR A 232 24.93 9.23 -9.49
C TYR A 232 25.44 10.18 -10.59
N PRO A 233 26.68 10.74 -10.48
CA PRO A 233 27.23 11.66 -11.47
C PRO A 233 27.32 11.06 -12.88
N ASN A 234 27.14 11.91 -13.91
CA ASN A 234 27.23 11.56 -15.32
C ASN A 234 26.20 10.54 -15.83
N ASP A 235 25.17 10.27 -15.04
CA ASP A 235 24.05 9.46 -15.49
C ASP A 235 22.95 10.33 -16.06
N GLU A 236 22.82 10.32 -17.37
CA GLU A 236 21.74 10.96 -18.10
C GLU A 236 20.54 10.02 -18.31
N SER A 237 20.70 8.72 -18.00
CA SER A 237 19.64 7.75 -18.16
C SER A 237 18.63 7.87 -17.01
N VAL A 238 17.37 8.04 -17.38
CA VAL A 238 16.25 8.23 -16.45
C VAL A 238 15.49 6.92 -16.21
N ASP A 239 15.87 5.85 -16.90
CA ASP A 239 15.12 4.60 -16.89
C ASP A 239 15.71 3.56 -15.92
N ARG A 240 15.59 3.84 -14.61
CA ARG A 240 15.90 2.88 -13.54
C ARG A 240 14.65 2.30 -12.90
N ASN A 241 13.51 2.57 -13.51
CA ASN A 241 12.20 2.14 -12.98
C ASN A 241 12.05 0.62 -12.88
N ASN A 242 12.95 -0.16 -13.51
CA ASN A 242 12.91 -1.62 -13.52
C ASN A 242 14.02 -2.29 -12.69
N GLN A 243 14.84 -1.51 -11.95
CA GLN A 243 15.87 -2.12 -11.13
C GLN A 243 15.29 -2.63 -9.81
N ASP A 244 15.66 -3.83 -9.43
CA ASP A 244 15.22 -4.52 -8.23
C ASP A 244 15.99 -4.11 -6.96
N TYR A 245 16.96 -3.18 -7.11
CA TYR A 245 17.77 -2.65 -6.01
C TYR A 245 17.91 -1.13 -6.01
N LEU A 246 18.14 -0.60 -4.83
CA LEU A 246 18.64 0.73 -4.55
C LEU A 246 20.12 0.67 -4.21
N LYS A 247 20.87 1.74 -4.49
CA LYS A 247 22.33 1.79 -4.29
C LYS A 247 22.73 3.07 -3.59
N ILE A 248 23.61 2.94 -2.58
CA ILE A 248 24.26 4.06 -1.89
C ILE A 248 25.74 3.77 -1.72
N GLY A 249 26.54 4.80 -1.58
CA GLY A 249 27.98 4.68 -1.27
C GLY A 249 28.88 5.29 -2.32
N VAL A 250 30.13 4.84 -2.33
CA VAL A 250 31.17 5.32 -3.24
C VAL A 250 31.93 4.14 -3.81
N ASP A 251 31.99 4.03 -5.13
CA ASP A 251 32.73 2.95 -5.78
C ASP A 251 34.24 3.22 -5.89
N SER A 252 35.00 2.24 -6.39
CA SER A 252 36.46 2.34 -6.58
C SER A 252 36.90 3.41 -7.59
N ASN A 253 35.96 3.94 -8.37
CA ASN A 253 36.20 5.03 -9.33
C ASN A 253 35.79 6.40 -8.75
N ASN A 254 35.52 6.48 -7.44
CA ASN A 254 34.98 7.65 -6.75
C ASN A 254 33.62 8.13 -7.24
N VAL A 255 32.81 7.25 -7.83
CA VAL A 255 31.42 7.55 -8.18
C VAL A 255 30.54 7.44 -6.94
N ILE A 256 29.83 8.53 -6.64
CA ILE A 256 28.94 8.62 -5.49
C ILE A 256 27.54 8.18 -5.90
N TYR A 257 26.91 7.31 -5.11
CA TYR A 257 25.53 6.84 -5.28
C TYR A 257 24.68 7.27 -4.09
N ARG A 258 23.49 7.80 -4.37
CA ARG A 258 22.49 8.19 -3.37
C ARG A 258 21.13 7.66 -3.75
N SER A 259 20.39 7.08 -2.80
CA SER A 259 19.03 6.58 -3.03
C SER A 259 17.98 7.58 -2.57
N LEU A 260 16.89 7.66 -3.31
CA LEU A 260 15.74 8.51 -3.06
C LEU A 260 14.54 7.62 -2.77
N LEU A 261 13.78 7.95 -1.73
CA LEU A 261 12.54 7.25 -1.38
C LEU A 261 11.45 8.27 -1.03
N LYS A 262 10.23 7.98 -1.45
CA LYS A 262 9.05 8.76 -1.09
C LYS A 262 7.87 7.80 -0.90
N PHE A 263 7.07 8.05 0.13
CA PHE A 263 5.88 7.29 0.47
C PHE A 263 4.66 8.21 0.41
N ASP A 264 3.58 7.79 -0.22
CA ASP A 264 2.29 8.41 0.02
C ASP A 264 1.85 8.02 1.43
N LEU A 265 1.55 9.04 2.24
CA LEU A 265 1.27 8.80 3.65
C LEU A 265 -0.17 8.30 3.86
N PRO A 266 -0.39 7.36 4.80
CA PRO A 266 -1.73 6.90 5.12
C PRO A 266 -2.61 8.03 5.65
N THR A 267 -3.91 7.94 5.37
CA THR A 267 -4.87 8.88 5.93
C THR A 267 -5.07 8.57 7.41
N ILE A 268 -4.62 9.45 8.28
CA ILE A 268 -4.92 9.40 9.71
C ILE A 268 -5.99 10.46 10.05
N GLY A 269 -6.78 10.17 11.06
CA GLY A 269 -7.87 11.07 11.45
C GLY A 269 -7.40 12.50 11.76
N PRO A 270 -8.27 13.49 11.63
CA PRO A 270 -7.91 14.89 11.91
C PRO A 270 -7.38 15.04 13.33
N ALA A 271 -6.36 15.90 13.51
CA ALA A 271 -5.65 16.12 14.76
C ALA A 271 -4.97 14.87 15.39
N SER A 272 -4.85 13.78 14.64
CA SER A 272 -4.05 12.64 15.07
C SER A 272 -2.58 13.03 15.21
N GLN A 273 -1.92 12.47 16.22
CA GLN A 273 -0.51 12.72 16.48
C GLN A 273 0.34 11.51 16.12
N VAL A 274 1.32 11.69 15.28
CA VAL A 274 2.34 10.67 15.01
C VAL A 274 3.21 10.51 16.27
N VAL A 275 3.26 9.30 16.79
CA VAL A 275 4.07 8.92 17.97
C VAL A 275 5.44 8.44 17.51
N ASN A 276 5.44 7.55 16.53
CA ASN A 276 6.65 6.97 15.94
C ASN A 276 6.44 6.72 14.44
N ALA A 277 7.50 6.86 13.65
CA ALA A 277 7.52 6.43 12.27
C ALA A 277 8.86 5.76 11.97
N THR A 278 8.80 4.53 11.47
CA THR A 278 9.97 3.70 11.19
C THR A 278 9.97 3.27 9.74
N LEU A 279 11.05 3.60 9.03
CA LEU A 279 11.34 3.13 7.69
C LEU A 279 12.07 1.78 7.79
N TYR A 280 11.57 0.78 7.08
CA TYR A 280 12.18 -0.55 6.99
C TYR A 280 12.76 -0.77 5.61
N LEU A 281 14.03 -1.16 5.57
CA LEU A 281 14.81 -1.42 4.36
C LEU A 281 15.51 -2.77 4.48
N THR A 282 15.38 -3.61 3.46
CA THR A 282 16.03 -4.93 3.45
C THR A 282 17.28 -4.89 2.58
N SER A 283 18.40 -5.42 3.08
CA SER A 283 19.63 -5.53 2.31
C SER A 283 19.46 -6.48 1.12
N HIS A 284 20.00 -6.09 -0.04
CA HIS A 284 19.92 -6.87 -1.26
C HIS A 284 21.12 -7.82 -1.38
N PRO A 285 20.94 -9.10 -1.77
CA PRO A 285 22.03 -10.08 -1.84
C PRO A 285 23.06 -9.84 -2.96
N THR A 286 22.86 -8.88 -3.85
CA THR A 286 23.85 -8.49 -4.88
C THR A 286 25.20 -8.09 -4.26
N ASP A 287 25.21 -7.86 -2.95
CA ASP A 287 26.41 -7.53 -2.17
C ASP A 287 27.33 -8.74 -1.88
N TRP A 288 27.01 -9.93 -2.41
CA TRP A 288 27.78 -11.16 -2.21
C TRP A 288 29.23 -11.13 -2.74
N ARG A 289 29.56 -10.15 -3.57
CA ARG A 289 30.89 -9.99 -4.17
C ARG A 289 31.99 -9.60 -3.16
N TYR A 290 31.60 -9.20 -1.94
CA TYR A 290 32.56 -8.80 -0.91
C TYR A 290 32.51 -9.77 0.27
N PRO A 291 33.70 -10.28 0.74
CA PRO A 291 33.75 -11.17 1.89
C PRO A 291 33.08 -10.53 3.13
N LEU A 292 32.43 -11.34 3.94
CA LEU A 292 31.73 -10.93 5.19
C LEU A 292 32.59 -10.12 6.18
N GLN A 293 33.91 -10.16 6.04
CA GLN A 293 34.87 -9.46 6.91
C GLN A 293 34.99 -7.95 6.63
N ASP A 294 34.42 -7.49 5.51
CA ASP A 294 34.45 -6.08 5.11
C ASP A 294 33.09 -5.41 5.44
N LEU A 295 32.72 -5.38 6.72
CA LEU A 295 31.55 -4.64 7.17
C LEU A 295 31.71 -3.17 6.79
N ILE A 296 30.69 -2.59 6.18
CA ILE A 296 30.61 -1.15 5.99
C ILE A 296 30.42 -0.55 7.37
N HIS A 297 31.44 0.11 7.87
CA HIS A 297 31.35 0.90 9.10
C HIS A 297 30.85 2.32 8.85
N GLU A 298 30.49 2.65 7.60
CA GLU A 298 30.01 3.97 7.26
C GLU A 298 28.53 4.11 7.63
N LYS A 299 28.22 5.24 8.26
CA LYS A 299 26.84 5.55 8.64
C LYS A 299 26.08 6.10 7.45
N ILE A 300 24.87 5.59 7.28
CA ILE A 300 23.93 6.02 6.26
C ILE A 300 23.04 7.10 6.85
N GLY A 301 23.16 8.30 6.31
CA GLY A 301 22.37 9.44 6.72
C GLY A 301 21.05 9.51 5.97
N VAL A 302 20.00 9.96 6.68
CA VAL A 302 18.69 10.27 6.15
C VAL A 302 18.52 11.78 6.08
N HIS A 303 18.22 12.31 4.91
CA HIS A 303 18.00 13.73 4.67
C HIS A 303 16.65 13.97 4.01
N GLU A 304 15.97 15.04 4.42
CA GLU A 304 14.74 15.51 3.78
C GLU A 304 15.04 16.05 2.39
N ILE A 305 14.30 15.62 1.35
CA ILE A 305 14.39 16.18 0.00
C ILE A 305 13.55 17.47 -0.05
N THR A 306 14.14 18.53 -0.62
CA THR A 306 13.50 19.86 -0.65
C THR A 306 12.76 20.18 -1.95
N ASN A 307 12.98 19.40 -2.99
CA ASN A 307 12.38 19.61 -4.30
C ASN A 307 11.53 18.41 -4.71
N SER A 308 10.43 18.67 -5.39
CA SER A 308 9.60 17.61 -5.98
C SER A 308 10.35 16.87 -7.08
N TRP A 309 10.09 15.57 -7.19
CA TRP A 309 10.69 14.70 -8.19
C TRP A 309 9.73 13.56 -8.56
N THR A 310 9.98 12.95 -9.71
CA THR A 310 9.39 11.69 -10.14
C THR A 310 10.50 10.72 -10.50
N GLU A 311 10.20 9.43 -10.54
CA GLU A 311 11.20 8.42 -10.89
C GLU A 311 11.75 8.61 -12.30
N GLU A 312 10.91 9.11 -13.22
CA GLU A 312 11.27 9.39 -14.60
C GLU A 312 12.16 10.63 -14.76
N THR A 313 12.16 11.53 -13.79
CA THR A 313 12.89 12.79 -13.89
C THR A 313 14.07 12.91 -12.95
N ALA A 314 14.15 12.02 -11.96
CA ALA A 314 15.20 12.05 -10.95
C ALA A 314 16.57 11.73 -11.54
N ASN A 315 17.52 12.65 -11.43
CA ASN A 315 18.89 12.44 -11.82
C ASN A 315 19.84 13.28 -10.95
N TRP A 316 21.14 13.06 -11.11
CA TRP A 316 22.16 13.76 -10.32
C TRP A 316 22.08 15.29 -10.51
N ASN A 317 21.91 15.77 -11.73
CA ASN A 317 21.97 17.20 -12.03
C ASN A 317 20.85 17.99 -11.37
N ASN A 318 19.68 17.39 -11.18
CA ASN A 318 18.52 18.08 -10.60
C ASN A 318 18.31 17.83 -9.10
N LEU A 319 18.95 16.81 -8.49
CA LEU A 319 18.66 16.43 -7.10
C LEU A 319 19.87 16.29 -6.19
N ASN A 320 21.12 16.32 -6.71
CA ASN A 320 22.31 16.06 -5.88
C ASN A 320 22.47 17.03 -4.69
N ASP A 321 21.99 18.26 -4.81
CA ASP A 321 22.06 19.33 -3.80
C ASP A 321 20.68 19.73 -3.24
N LYS A 322 19.62 19.06 -3.63
CA LYS A 322 18.23 19.39 -3.25
C LYS A 322 17.75 18.62 -2.02
N TYR A 323 18.51 18.69 -0.96
CA TYR A 323 18.17 18.09 0.32
C TYR A 323 18.54 19.01 1.48
N ASN A 324 17.87 18.82 2.61
CA ASN A 324 18.23 19.51 3.84
C ASN A 324 19.57 18.97 4.35
N SER A 325 20.57 19.83 4.54
CA SER A 325 21.89 19.44 5.06
C SER A 325 21.83 18.94 6.51
N ILE A 326 20.79 19.33 7.24
CA ILE A 326 20.56 18.82 8.60
C ILE A 326 20.15 17.35 8.50
N LEU A 327 20.88 16.50 9.19
CA LEU A 327 20.64 15.08 9.28
C LEU A 327 19.37 14.80 10.11
N GLU A 328 18.38 14.15 9.53
CA GLU A 328 17.18 13.74 10.28
C GLU A 328 17.48 12.56 11.22
N ASN A 329 18.21 11.59 10.69
CA ASN A 329 18.69 10.42 11.44
C ASN A 329 19.79 9.71 10.66
N TYR A 330 20.42 8.71 11.28
CA TYR A 330 21.36 7.81 10.60
C TYR A 330 21.18 6.38 11.09
N ALA A 331 21.63 5.42 10.29
CA ALA A 331 21.65 4.02 10.65
C ALA A 331 23.00 3.38 10.26
N GLU A 332 23.35 2.33 11.00
CA GLU A 332 24.39 1.38 10.62
C GLU A 332 23.68 0.16 10.04
N PHE A 333 23.90 -0.14 8.77
CA PHE A 333 23.20 -1.21 8.11
C PHE A 333 23.93 -2.54 8.27
N SER A 334 23.16 -3.57 8.59
CA SER A 334 23.64 -4.94 8.59
C SER A 334 23.41 -5.57 7.21
N ARG A 335 24.39 -6.37 6.77
CA ARG A 335 24.31 -7.09 5.51
C ARG A 335 23.53 -8.40 5.65
N THR A 336 22.97 -8.83 4.55
CA THR A 336 22.43 -10.18 4.41
C THR A 336 23.54 -11.21 4.57
N GLU A 337 23.42 -12.11 5.54
CA GLU A 337 24.35 -13.22 5.72
C GLU A 337 24.04 -14.34 4.72
N GLN A 338 25.09 -14.88 4.16
CA GLN A 338 25.04 -16.08 3.33
C GLN A 338 25.43 -17.30 4.18
N THR A 339 24.56 -18.29 4.27
CA THR A 339 24.87 -19.59 4.87
C THR A 339 24.84 -20.68 3.82
N VAL A 340 25.69 -21.69 3.97
CA VAL A 340 25.67 -22.88 3.10
C VAL A 340 25.12 -24.04 3.90
N GLU A 341 23.91 -24.50 3.58
CA GLU A 341 23.29 -25.71 4.14
C GLU A 341 23.05 -26.71 3.00
N ASP A 342 23.51 -27.94 3.19
CA ASP A 342 23.37 -29.05 2.22
C ASP A 342 23.85 -28.71 0.80
N GLY A 343 24.93 -27.92 0.70
CA GLY A 343 25.51 -27.49 -0.57
C GLY A 343 24.67 -26.43 -1.31
N LYS A 344 23.62 -25.91 -0.70
CA LYS A 344 22.81 -24.81 -1.21
C LYS A 344 23.09 -23.53 -0.43
N ILE A 345 23.20 -22.43 -1.17
CA ILE A 345 23.35 -21.10 -0.58
C ILE A 345 21.97 -20.66 -0.07
N LYS A 346 21.90 -20.35 1.21
CA LYS A 346 20.75 -19.67 1.84
C LYS A 346 21.16 -18.27 2.24
N TYR A 347 20.27 -17.32 2.03
CA TYR A 347 20.45 -15.94 2.43
C TYR A 347 19.56 -15.61 3.64
N ASN A 348 20.19 -15.14 4.72
CA ASN A 348 19.47 -14.54 5.84
C ASN A 348 19.34 -13.04 5.57
N LEU A 349 18.15 -12.61 5.14
CA LEU A 349 17.88 -11.21 4.86
C LEU A 349 17.83 -10.40 6.15
N TYR A 350 18.64 -9.34 6.21
CA TYR A 350 18.56 -8.35 7.27
C TYR A 350 17.62 -7.21 6.88
N ILE A 351 16.64 -6.95 7.75
CA ILE A 351 15.78 -5.78 7.68
C ILE A 351 16.38 -4.74 8.60
N ASN A 352 16.73 -3.59 8.03
CA ASN A 352 17.26 -2.45 8.77
C ASN A 352 16.11 -1.47 9.02
N ASP A 353 15.99 -0.98 10.24
CA ASP A 353 14.99 -0.03 10.66
C ASP A 353 15.60 1.35 10.94
N ILE A 354 14.96 2.40 10.49
CA ILE A 354 15.39 3.78 10.67
C ILE A 354 14.23 4.60 11.19
N ASN A 355 14.40 5.22 12.35
CA ASN A 355 13.41 6.14 12.89
C ASN A 355 13.42 7.45 12.09
N ILE A 356 12.28 7.79 11.47
CA ILE A 356 12.06 9.02 10.71
C ILE A 356 10.86 9.82 11.25
N THR A 357 10.57 9.67 12.53
CA THR A 357 9.40 10.26 13.20
C THR A 357 9.30 11.77 12.99
N ASN A 358 10.41 12.50 13.15
CA ASN A 358 10.38 13.95 13.01
C ASN A 358 10.05 14.40 11.59
N LEU A 359 10.56 13.69 10.59
CA LEU A 359 10.27 13.95 9.18
C LEU A 359 8.80 13.71 8.86
N VAL A 360 8.25 12.56 9.29
CA VAL A 360 6.83 12.23 9.09
C VAL A 360 5.92 13.22 9.82
N LYS A 361 6.28 13.67 11.03
CA LYS A 361 5.56 14.74 11.73
C LYS A 361 5.51 16.05 10.95
N LYS A 362 6.63 16.46 10.32
CA LYS A 362 6.67 17.66 9.46
C LYS A 362 5.68 17.53 8.30
N TRP A 363 5.65 16.39 7.63
CA TRP A 363 4.75 16.14 6.50
C TRP A 363 3.27 16.22 6.92
N TYR A 364 2.88 15.59 8.03
CA TYR A 364 1.51 15.73 8.55
C TYR A 364 1.18 17.14 9.08
N SER A 365 2.19 17.95 9.37
CA SER A 365 2.01 19.35 9.76
C SER A 365 1.89 20.32 8.57
N GLY A 366 1.88 19.80 7.33
CA GLY A 366 1.67 20.58 6.11
C GLY A 366 2.94 20.91 5.33
N THR A 367 4.12 20.45 5.77
CA THR A 367 5.33 20.49 4.94
C THR A 367 5.13 19.52 3.76
N GLU A 368 5.49 19.95 2.56
CA GLU A 368 5.37 19.12 1.36
C GLU A 368 6.23 17.85 1.49
N ASN A 369 5.62 16.69 1.24
CA ASN A 369 6.32 15.42 1.24
C ASN A 369 7.03 15.21 -0.10
N ASN A 370 8.30 15.57 -0.16
CA ASN A 370 9.19 15.28 -1.28
C ASN A 370 10.03 14.02 -1.04
N GLY A 371 9.78 13.29 0.05
CA GLY A 371 10.52 12.08 0.40
C GLY A 371 11.85 12.36 1.09
N LEU A 372 12.70 11.34 1.07
CA LEU A 372 14.00 11.35 1.74
C LEU A 372 15.12 10.83 0.82
N MET A 373 16.34 11.30 1.11
CA MET A 373 17.58 10.85 0.47
C MET A 373 18.39 10.04 1.48
N LEU A 374 18.82 8.87 1.05
CA LEU A 374 19.80 8.03 1.75
C LEU A 374 21.17 8.23 1.12
N LYS A 375 22.17 8.56 1.92
CA LYS A 375 23.56 8.74 1.49
C LYS A 375 24.53 8.43 2.63
N PHE A 376 25.77 8.11 2.32
CA PHE A 376 26.79 8.04 3.36
C PHE A 376 27.01 9.41 4.01
N ILE A 377 27.20 9.43 5.32
CA ILE A 377 27.58 10.66 6.04
C ILE A 377 28.93 11.16 5.52
N ASN A 378 29.88 10.25 5.30
CA ASN A 378 31.15 10.56 4.67
C ASN A 378 31.20 9.94 3.26
N GLU A 379 31.12 10.77 2.23
CA GLU A 379 31.18 10.36 0.83
C GLU A 379 32.59 10.46 0.23
N ASN A 380 33.60 10.53 1.04
CA ASN A 380 34.99 10.46 0.56
C ASN A 380 35.39 8.99 0.38
N TYR A 381 35.89 8.62 -0.81
CA TYR A 381 36.37 7.28 -1.04
C TYR A 381 37.58 7.00 -0.13
N ASN A 382 37.54 5.90 0.57
CA ASN A 382 38.67 5.24 1.18
C ASN A 382 38.55 3.73 0.93
N SER A 383 39.57 2.94 1.24
CA SER A 383 39.52 1.48 1.03
C SER A 383 38.39 0.77 1.76
N ASP A 384 37.78 1.44 2.74
CA ASP A 384 36.71 0.92 3.55
C ASP A 384 35.31 1.44 3.12
N CYS A 385 35.26 2.47 2.24
CA CYS A 385 34.04 2.96 1.61
C CYS A 385 33.61 2.02 0.48
N LYS A 386 32.43 1.47 0.60
CA LYS A 386 31.90 0.51 -0.38
C LYS A 386 30.44 0.86 -0.70
N GLU A 387 30.02 0.35 -1.83
CA GLU A 387 28.63 0.42 -2.24
C GLU A 387 27.78 -0.49 -1.36
N TYR A 388 26.59 -0.02 -1.01
CA TYR A 388 25.58 -0.78 -0.29
C TYR A 388 24.30 -0.90 -1.13
N TYR A 389 23.75 -2.10 -1.19
CA TYR A 389 22.56 -2.40 -1.98
C TYR A 389 21.38 -2.78 -1.08
N MET A 390 20.21 -2.26 -1.40
CA MET A 390 18.95 -2.54 -0.74
C MET A 390 17.94 -2.97 -1.79
N TYR A 391 16.96 -3.77 -1.40
CA TYR A 391 15.84 -4.05 -2.28
C TYR A 391 15.07 -2.77 -2.61
N SER A 392 14.72 -2.59 -3.88
CA SER A 392 13.80 -1.55 -4.34
C SER A 392 12.36 -2.02 -4.23
N LYS A 393 11.42 -1.10 -4.46
CA LYS A 393 10.01 -1.41 -4.63
C LYS A 393 9.74 -2.38 -5.80
N ASN A 394 10.64 -2.47 -6.78
CA ASN A 394 10.45 -3.26 -8.00
C ASN A 394 10.82 -4.73 -7.83
N ASN A 395 11.40 -5.11 -6.70
CA ASN A 395 11.73 -6.50 -6.43
C ASN A 395 10.46 -7.34 -6.22
N ASP A 396 10.23 -8.31 -7.10
CA ASP A 396 9.10 -9.23 -7.03
C ASP A 396 9.48 -10.62 -6.46
N ALA A 397 10.68 -10.80 -5.90
CA ALA A 397 11.17 -12.06 -5.32
C ALA A 397 10.50 -12.42 -3.97
N SER A 398 9.23 -12.09 -3.78
CA SER A 398 8.51 -12.28 -2.51
C SER A 398 8.29 -13.75 -2.12
N SER A 399 8.33 -14.68 -3.07
CA SER A 399 7.89 -16.06 -2.85
C SER A 399 8.95 -16.98 -2.25
N SER A 400 10.23 -16.77 -2.52
CA SER A 400 11.31 -17.67 -2.04
C SER A 400 11.76 -17.38 -0.62
N LEU A 401 11.49 -16.18 -0.08
CA LEU A 401 12.03 -15.67 1.18
C LEU A 401 10.98 -15.62 2.31
N GLY A 402 9.71 -15.88 2.03
CA GLY A 402 8.61 -15.86 3.02
C GLY A 402 8.33 -14.49 3.65
N LYS A 403 9.02 -13.43 3.20
CA LYS A 403 8.86 -12.03 3.64
C LYS A 403 8.92 -11.12 2.41
N ASN A 404 8.15 -10.04 2.44
CA ASN A 404 8.24 -9.00 1.42
C ASN A 404 9.48 -8.13 1.71
N PRO A 405 10.54 -8.15 0.86
CA PRO A 405 11.77 -7.40 1.10
C PRO A 405 11.68 -5.92 0.70
N LYS A 406 10.56 -5.49 0.12
CA LYS A 406 10.37 -4.11 -0.38
C LYS A 406 10.42 -3.08 0.74
N PRO A 407 10.84 -1.83 0.46
CA PRO A 407 10.75 -0.75 1.42
C PRO A 407 9.32 -0.55 1.91
N TYR A 408 9.13 -0.38 3.22
CA TYR A 408 7.85 -0.02 3.78
C TYR A 408 7.99 0.93 4.97
N LEU A 409 6.93 1.68 5.23
CA LEU A 409 6.84 2.64 6.31
C LEU A 409 5.78 2.18 7.33
N GLU A 410 6.18 2.07 8.60
CA GLU A 410 5.28 1.85 9.74
C GLU A 410 5.07 3.18 10.48
N ILE A 411 3.83 3.61 10.64
CA ILE A 411 3.49 4.82 11.39
C ILE A 411 2.63 4.45 12.60
N THR A 412 3.12 4.78 13.80
CA THR A 412 2.35 4.68 15.03
C THR A 412 1.77 6.06 15.36
N TYR A 413 0.46 6.14 15.56
CA TYR A 413 -0.22 7.38 15.83
C TYR A 413 -1.31 7.23 16.92
N ARG A 414 -1.76 8.34 17.48
CA ARG A 414 -2.90 8.42 18.39
C ARG A 414 -3.95 9.34 17.80
N ASN A 415 -5.21 8.93 17.88
CA ASN A 415 -6.32 9.83 17.60
C ASN A 415 -6.51 10.72 18.85
N GLN A 416 -6.39 12.03 18.68
CA GLN A 416 -6.30 13.00 19.78
C GLN A 416 -7.38 14.08 19.72
N ASN A 417 -8.35 13.94 18.80
CA ASN A 417 -9.26 15.07 18.53
C ASN A 417 -10.39 15.22 19.55
N GLY A 418 -10.73 14.25 20.33
CA GLY A 418 -11.86 14.33 21.28
C GLY A 418 -11.58 13.63 22.59
N LEU A 419 -12.55 13.63 23.49
CA LEU A 419 -12.48 12.87 24.73
C LEU A 419 -12.59 11.38 24.42
N SER A 420 -11.53 10.64 24.69
CA SER A 420 -11.46 9.19 24.51
C SER A 420 -10.90 8.53 25.78
N LYS A 421 -11.39 7.32 26.08
CA LYS A 421 -10.87 6.52 27.20
C LYS A 421 -9.42 6.06 26.98
N GLY A 422 -8.94 6.07 25.75
CA GLY A 422 -7.55 5.69 25.40
C GLY A 422 -6.53 6.83 25.57
N ASN A 423 -6.98 8.04 25.90
CA ASN A 423 -6.10 9.19 26.06
C ASN A 423 -5.97 9.59 27.53
N ASP A 424 -4.83 10.18 27.87
CA ASP A 424 -4.55 10.70 29.19
C ASP A 424 -4.75 12.21 29.25
N TYR A 425 -5.43 12.69 30.30
CA TYR A 425 -5.80 14.09 30.44
C TYR A 425 -5.48 14.60 31.83
N ASN A 426 -4.91 15.80 31.90
CA ASN A 426 -5.02 16.63 33.10
C ASN A 426 -6.43 17.21 33.16
N VAL A 427 -7.16 16.92 34.24
CA VAL A 427 -8.55 17.36 34.41
C VAL A 427 -8.63 18.44 35.48
N ILE A 428 -9.12 19.62 35.10
CA ILE A 428 -9.38 20.72 36.00
C ILE A 428 -10.90 20.85 36.17
N SER A 429 -11.38 20.67 37.37
CA SER A 429 -12.80 20.88 37.71
C SER A 429 -13.03 22.31 38.17
N HIS A 430 -14.08 22.93 37.68
CA HIS A 430 -14.54 24.25 38.06
C HIS A 430 -16.05 24.27 38.29
N SER A 431 -16.60 25.35 38.84
CA SER A 431 -18.02 25.42 39.22
C SER A 431 -19.01 25.21 38.07
N PHE A 432 -18.60 25.45 36.82
CA PHE A 432 -19.43 25.36 35.62
C PHE A 432 -19.11 24.17 34.74
N GLY A 433 -18.20 23.27 35.14
CA GLY A 433 -17.84 22.11 34.31
C GLY A 433 -16.41 21.61 34.50
N LYS A 434 -15.78 21.20 33.40
CA LYS A 434 -14.43 20.61 33.43
C LYS A 434 -13.62 21.07 32.22
N THR A 435 -12.34 21.26 32.44
CA THR A 435 -11.33 21.43 31.39
C THR A 435 -10.47 20.17 31.34
N TYR A 436 -10.32 19.60 30.17
CA TYR A 436 -9.47 18.45 29.89
C TYR A 436 -8.29 18.94 29.04
N ILE A 437 -7.07 18.70 29.49
CA ILE A 437 -5.85 19.00 28.75
C ILE A 437 -5.23 17.67 28.37
N ASN A 438 -5.18 17.38 27.08
CA ASN A 438 -4.57 16.15 26.60
C ASN A 438 -3.06 16.20 26.81
N ASN A 439 -2.51 15.25 27.56
CA ASN A 439 -1.09 15.22 27.94
C ASN A 439 -0.14 14.92 26.77
N TYR A 440 -0.66 14.45 25.64
CA TYR A 440 0.16 14.10 24.47
C TYR A 440 0.30 15.24 23.47
N ASN A 441 -0.78 15.99 23.19
CA ASN A 441 -0.77 17.01 22.14
C ASN A 441 -1.17 18.41 22.62
N GLY A 442 -1.47 18.56 23.90
CA GLY A 442 -1.89 19.84 24.47
C GLY A 442 -3.30 20.29 24.05
N ASN A 443 -4.11 19.42 23.38
CA ASN A 443 -5.48 19.79 23.06
C ASN A 443 -6.28 20.10 24.31
N VAL A 444 -6.93 21.26 24.32
CA VAL A 444 -7.76 21.71 25.43
C VAL A 444 -9.22 21.54 25.06
N ILE A 445 -9.92 20.71 25.84
CA ILE A 445 -11.35 20.50 25.70
C ILE A 445 -12.03 21.04 26.95
N ASN A 446 -12.77 22.12 26.78
CA ASN A 446 -13.58 22.69 27.85
C ASN A 446 -15.00 22.18 27.74
N TYR A 447 -15.57 21.71 28.83
CA TYR A 447 -16.99 21.38 28.94
C TYR A 447 -17.64 22.33 29.97
N PHE A 448 -18.62 23.09 29.49
CA PHE A 448 -19.42 23.98 30.35
C PHE A 448 -20.83 23.38 30.46
N LYS A 449 -21.19 23.00 31.68
CA LYS A 449 -22.50 22.43 32.00
C LYS A 449 -23.49 23.57 32.27
N PHE A 450 -24.65 23.50 31.61
CA PHE A 450 -25.74 24.44 31.82
C PHE A 450 -26.75 23.89 32.84
N PHE A 451 -27.24 22.66 32.56
CA PHE A 451 -28.16 21.98 33.44
C PHE A 451 -28.11 20.47 33.21
N ASN A 452 -28.72 19.73 34.13
CA ASN A 452 -28.78 18.29 34.08
C ASN A 452 -30.26 17.87 33.94
N PHE A 453 -30.47 16.90 33.05
CA PHE A 453 -31.74 16.18 32.97
C PHE A 453 -31.55 14.80 33.58
N GLU A 454 -32.41 14.49 34.57
CA GLU A 454 -32.52 13.16 35.14
C GLU A 454 -33.74 12.47 34.60
N PHE A 455 -33.59 11.33 33.96
CA PHE A 455 -34.68 10.50 33.50
C PHE A 455 -34.42 9.03 33.79
N GLY A 456 -35.16 8.48 34.75
CA GLY A 456 -34.86 7.15 35.28
C GLY A 456 -33.46 7.09 35.89
N ASN A 457 -32.68 6.09 35.53
CA ASN A 457 -31.31 5.90 36.00
C ASN A 457 -30.26 6.63 35.17
N VAL A 458 -30.67 7.46 34.21
CA VAL A 458 -29.78 8.17 33.30
C VAL A 458 -29.78 9.65 33.57
N ASN A 459 -28.63 10.18 33.85
CA ASN A 459 -28.34 11.61 33.94
C ASN A 459 -27.77 12.11 32.61
N TYR A 460 -28.45 13.09 31.99
CA TYR A 460 -27.95 13.71 30.76
C TYR A 460 -27.65 15.20 30.99
N ASP A 461 -26.36 15.52 30.86
CA ASP A 461 -25.88 16.89 31.04
C ASP A 461 -26.03 17.68 29.75
N ILE A 462 -26.77 18.77 29.80
CA ILE A 462 -26.83 19.77 28.72
C ILE A 462 -25.77 20.81 28.96
N GLY A 463 -24.95 21.02 27.97
CA GLY A 463 -23.84 21.97 28.04
C GLY A 463 -23.26 22.23 26.66
N ILE A 464 -22.07 22.81 26.66
CA ILE A 464 -21.33 23.13 25.44
C ILE A 464 -19.88 22.70 25.60
N TYR A 465 -19.34 22.10 24.57
CA TYR A 465 -17.93 21.80 24.43
C TYR A 465 -17.23 22.88 23.62
N HIS A 466 -15.98 23.17 23.99
CA HIS A 466 -15.03 23.85 23.12
C HIS A 466 -13.81 22.97 22.98
N ASN A 467 -13.45 22.63 21.74
CA ASN A 467 -12.29 21.83 21.42
C ASN A 467 -11.27 22.68 20.65
N SER A 468 -10.07 22.86 21.21
CA SER A 468 -9.04 23.73 20.62
C SER A 468 -8.52 23.20 19.26
N ASN A 469 -8.49 21.89 19.05
CA ASN A 469 -8.13 21.30 17.77
C ASN A 469 -9.18 21.58 16.69
N ASP A 470 -10.48 21.49 17.02
CA ASP A 470 -11.54 21.86 16.08
C ASP A 470 -11.49 23.34 15.73
N ALA A 471 -11.15 24.19 16.68
CA ALA A 471 -10.98 25.63 16.44
C ALA A 471 -9.82 25.92 15.47
N LEU A 472 -8.70 25.23 15.60
CA LEU A 472 -7.55 25.32 14.68
C LEU A 472 -7.89 24.82 13.27
N LEU A 473 -8.72 23.78 13.16
CA LEU A 473 -9.19 23.22 11.90
C LEU A 473 -10.35 24.00 11.27
N ASN A 474 -10.79 25.11 11.88
CA ASN A 474 -11.97 25.89 11.49
C ASN A 474 -13.27 25.08 11.46
N ASN A 475 -13.37 24.04 12.26
CA ASN A 475 -14.55 23.21 12.38
C ASN A 475 -15.55 23.78 13.43
N TYR A 476 -16.85 23.57 13.20
CA TYR A 476 -17.91 23.78 14.18
C TYR A 476 -17.84 25.13 14.89
N GLU A 477 -18.19 26.24 14.24
CA GLU A 477 -18.20 27.55 14.87
C GLU A 477 -16.91 27.81 15.70
N LYS A 478 -15.74 27.52 15.13
CA LYS A 478 -14.44 27.62 15.79
C LYS A 478 -14.28 26.72 17.02
N GLY A 479 -14.76 25.50 16.95
CA GLY A 479 -14.57 24.48 17.97
C GLY A 479 -15.67 24.39 19.02
N TRP A 480 -16.75 25.16 18.91
CA TRP A 480 -17.87 25.09 19.85
C TRP A 480 -18.95 24.14 19.37
N LYS A 481 -19.41 23.24 20.27
CA LYS A 481 -20.50 22.29 20.02
C LYS A 481 -21.38 22.10 21.25
N TYR A 482 -22.68 22.00 21.07
CA TYR A 482 -23.56 21.54 22.14
C TYR A 482 -23.31 20.07 22.50
N SER A 483 -23.53 19.67 23.75
CA SER A 483 -23.33 18.32 24.26
C SER A 483 -24.18 17.26 23.54
N PHE A 484 -25.24 17.65 22.86
CA PHE A 484 -26.08 16.80 22.03
C PHE A 484 -25.76 16.86 20.53
N PHE A 485 -24.77 17.64 20.13
CA PHE A 485 -24.37 17.71 18.71
C PHE A 485 -23.45 16.54 18.38
N GLU A 486 -24.08 15.43 18.08
CA GLU A 486 -23.42 14.20 17.66
C GLU A 486 -23.90 13.81 16.27
N THR A 487 -23.02 13.21 15.47
CA THR A 487 -23.33 12.89 14.08
C THR A 487 -22.89 11.49 13.67
N LEU A 488 -23.58 10.92 12.68
CA LEU A 488 -23.20 9.71 11.96
C LEU A 488 -23.11 10.03 10.46
N CYS A 489 -22.08 9.51 9.81
CA CYS A 489 -21.87 9.63 8.37
C CYS A 489 -21.46 8.28 7.79
N LEU A 490 -22.12 7.85 6.72
CA LEU A 490 -21.75 6.64 6.00
C LEU A 490 -20.89 7.01 4.79
N ASN A 491 -19.61 6.65 4.83
CA ASN A 491 -18.64 6.86 3.76
C ASN A 491 -18.09 5.51 3.31
N ASN A 492 -18.32 5.11 2.06
CA ASN A 492 -17.82 3.85 1.50
C ASN A 492 -18.02 2.63 2.41
N ASN A 493 -19.26 2.42 2.90
CA ASN A 493 -19.66 1.37 3.84
C ASN A 493 -18.98 1.40 5.22
N VAL A 494 -18.21 2.44 5.52
CA VAL A 494 -17.71 2.73 6.87
C VAL A 494 -18.64 3.74 7.52
N LEU A 495 -19.24 3.38 8.64
CA LEU A 495 -20.06 4.30 9.41
C LEU A 495 -19.17 5.02 10.44
N GLU A 496 -19.06 6.33 10.28
CA GLU A 496 -18.29 7.21 11.17
C GLU A 496 -19.22 7.90 12.16
N TYR A 497 -18.93 7.75 13.45
CA TYR A 497 -19.59 8.49 14.52
C TYR A 497 -18.66 9.57 15.05
N THR A 498 -19.15 10.79 15.09
CA THR A 498 -18.47 11.92 15.73
C THR A 498 -19.24 12.36 16.98
N SER A 499 -18.61 12.25 18.13
CA SER A 499 -19.18 12.68 19.42
C SER A 499 -19.22 14.20 19.55
N SER A 500 -19.97 14.71 20.54
CA SER A 500 -20.02 16.12 20.88
C SER A 500 -18.66 16.72 21.28
N SER A 501 -17.75 15.94 21.81
CA SER A 501 -16.35 16.38 22.09
C SER A 501 -15.40 16.19 20.90
N SER A 502 -15.90 15.74 19.74
CA SER A 502 -15.16 15.48 18.51
C SER A 502 -14.31 14.21 18.51
N ASN A 503 -14.60 13.26 19.40
CA ASN A 503 -14.02 11.93 19.26
C ASN A 503 -14.70 11.17 18.12
N ILE A 504 -13.89 10.53 17.28
CA ILE A 504 -14.37 9.77 16.12
C ILE A 504 -14.24 8.28 16.41
N ILE A 505 -15.30 7.52 16.09
CA ILE A 505 -15.36 6.06 16.19
C ILE A 505 -15.86 5.53 14.85
N TYR A 506 -15.16 4.52 14.34
CA TYR A 506 -15.57 3.83 13.11
C TYR A 506 -16.27 2.53 13.44
N PHE A 507 -17.31 2.22 12.67
CA PHE A 507 -18.08 0.99 12.80
C PHE A 507 -17.97 0.17 11.54
N LYS A 508 -17.73 -1.12 11.71
CA LYS A 508 -17.70 -2.10 10.64
C LYS A 508 -19.10 -2.63 10.35
N SER A 509 -19.47 -2.71 9.07
CA SER A 509 -20.66 -3.46 8.65
C SER A 509 -20.46 -4.97 8.94
N THR A 510 -21.47 -5.62 9.51
CA THR A 510 -21.47 -7.07 9.78
C THR A 510 -22.54 -7.81 8.98
N GLU A 511 -23.67 -7.17 8.76
CA GLU A 511 -24.80 -7.66 7.98
C GLU A 511 -25.46 -6.45 7.32
N GLN A 512 -26.40 -6.69 6.42
CA GLN A 512 -27.16 -5.60 5.83
C GLN A 512 -27.78 -4.72 6.93
N ASN A 513 -27.44 -3.43 6.93
CA ASN A 513 -27.92 -2.41 7.88
C ASN A 513 -27.47 -2.58 9.35
N LYS A 514 -26.48 -3.43 9.64
CA LYS A 514 -25.92 -3.58 10.99
C LYS A 514 -24.44 -3.24 11.02
N PHE A 515 -24.04 -2.51 12.06
CA PHE A 515 -22.67 -2.05 12.26
C PHE A 515 -22.27 -2.27 13.72
N ILE A 516 -21.03 -2.72 13.94
CA ILE A 516 -20.44 -2.91 15.27
C ILE A 516 -19.19 -2.08 15.44
N ASP A 517 -18.89 -1.68 16.68
CA ASP A 517 -17.65 -0.99 16.97
C ASP A 517 -16.44 -1.95 16.90
N GLU A 518 -15.32 -1.46 16.40
CA GLU A 518 -14.07 -2.22 16.35
C GLU A 518 -13.14 -1.94 17.55
N TYR A 519 -13.54 -1.01 18.44
CA TYR A 519 -12.76 -0.52 19.58
C TYR A 519 -13.11 -1.22 20.90
N ASN A 520 -13.94 -2.27 20.83
CA ASN A 520 -14.42 -3.03 22.00
C ASN A 520 -15.20 -2.19 23.01
N LEU A 521 -15.89 -1.17 22.54
CA LEU A 521 -16.74 -0.29 23.35
C LEU A 521 -18.13 -0.92 23.60
N LYS A 522 -18.46 -1.98 22.86
CA LYS A 522 -19.77 -2.68 22.87
C LYS A 522 -20.90 -1.75 22.47
N ILE A 523 -20.70 -1.07 21.36
CA ILE A 523 -21.68 -0.19 20.72
C ILE A 523 -22.13 -0.86 19.42
N ASP A 524 -23.44 -1.01 19.24
CA ASP A 524 -24.04 -1.52 18.01
C ASP A 524 -24.86 -0.43 17.35
N VAL A 525 -24.85 -0.39 16.02
CA VAL A 525 -25.66 0.56 15.25
C VAL A 525 -26.49 -0.21 14.22
N ILE A 526 -27.78 0.09 14.13
CA ILE A 526 -28.70 -0.50 13.15
C ILE A 526 -29.29 0.62 12.30
N TYR A 527 -29.34 0.43 10.97
CA TYR A 527 -30.06 1.30 10.05
C TYR A 527 -31.43 0.73 9.76
N GLN A 528 -32.49 1.46 10.12
CA GLN A 528 -33.86 1.11 9.82
C GLN A 528 -34.75 2.35 9.66
N GLU A 529 -35.72 2.31 8.75
CA GLU A 529 -36.69 3.41 8.55
C GLU A 529 -36.04 4.78 8.34
N ASP A 530 -34.97 4.80 7.51
CA ASP A 530 -34.18 6.00 7.20
C ASP A 530 -33.47 6.67 8.41
N LYS A 531 -33.23 5.89 9.47
CA LYS A 531 -32.55 6.34 10.70
C LYS A 531 -31.46 5.36 11.11
N TYR A 532 -30.44 5.86 11.80
CA TYR A 532 -29.50 5.03 12.54
C TYR A 532 -29.90 5.00 14.01
N ILE A 533 -29.92 3.80 14.61
CA ILE A 533 -30.13 3.59 16.04
C ILE A 533 -28.88 2.99 16.63
N MET A 534 -28.20 3.77 17.45
CA MET A 534 -27.00 3.38 18.20
C MET A 534 -27.41 2.89 19.59
N SER A 535 -27.03 1.69 19.94
CA SER A 535 -27.28 1.09 21.26
C SER A 535 -25.97 0.96 22.03
N THR A 536 -25.94 1.46 23.27
CA THR A 536 -24.79 1.33 24.15
C THR A 536 -25.02 0.22 25.18
N LYS A 537 -23.93 -0.25 25.80
CA LYS A 537 -23.96 -1.30 26.83
C LYS A 537 -24.90 -0.94 28.02
N ASP A 538 -25.05 0.34 28.31
CA ASP A 538 -25.87 0.84 29.43
C ASP A 538 -27.36 0.94 29.08
N GLY A 539 -27.79 0.32 27.96
CA GLY A 539 -29.21 0.30 27.53
C GLY A 539 -29.71 1.61 26.92
N ILE A 540 -28.84 2.60 26.76
CA ILE A 540 -29.20 3.87 26.12
C ILE A 540 -29.21 3.66 24.60
N LYS A 541 -30.29 4.14 23.97
CA LYS A 541 -30.40 4.21 22.52
C LYS A 541 -30.38 5.65 22.05
N LYS A 542 -29.56 5.92 21.06
CA LYS A 542 -29.44 7.21 20.38
C LYS A 542 -29.94 7.07 18.95
N THR A 543 -30.94 7.86 18.56
CA THR A 543 -31.50 7.85 17.20
C THR A 543 -30.95 9.04 16.41
N PHE A 544 -30.43 8.76 15.24
CA PHE A 544 -29.88 9.76 14.33
C PHE A 544 -30.70 9.82 13.06
N THR A 545 -31.09 11.03 12.65
CA THR A 545 -31.90 11.28 11.44
C THR A 545 -31.25 12.32 10.53
N LYS A 546 -31.54 12.23 9.24
CA LYS A 546 -31.19 13.30 8.29
C LYS A 546 -32.02 14.55 8.56
N ILE A 547 -31.38 15.69 8.59
CA ILE A 547 -32.04 17.00 8.74
C ILE A 547 -32.06 17.74 7.41
N ASN A 548 -31.08 17.46 6.53
CA ASN A 548 -30.95 18.03 5.19
C ASN A 548 -30.62 16.90 4.17
N ASN A 549 -30.44 17.26 2.91
CA ASN A 549 -30.13 16.29 1.84
C ASN A 549 -28.67 15.81 1.84
N GLU A 550 -27.90 16.12 2.88
CA GLU A 550 -26.51 15.67 3.00
C GLU A 550 -26.44 14.24 3.54
N ASN A 551 -25.31 13.55 3.35
CA ASN A 551 -25.09 12.20 3.87
C ASN A 551 -24.67 12.22 5.36
N LEU A 552 -25.28 13.12 6.15
CA LEU A 552 -24.99 13.34 7.56
C LEU A 552 -26.28 13.19 8.37
N TYR A 553 -26.21 12.37 9.41
CA TYR A 553 -27.30 12.09 10.34
C TYR A 553 -26.99 12.71 11.69
N TYR A 554 -27.93 13.43 12.27
CA TYR A 554 -27.80 14.14 13.52
C TYR A 554 -28.56 13.43 14.62
N LEU A 555 -28.06 13.46 15.86
CA LEU A 555 -28.74 12.92 17.02
C LEU A 555 -30.05 13.68 17.27
N THR A 556 -31.19 12.98 17.15
CA THR A 556 -32.54 13.57 17.32
C THR A 556 -33.32 13.00 18.49
N GLU A 557 -32.92 11.84 19.01
CA GLU A 557 -33.61 11.23 20.16
C GLU A 557 -32.61 10.44 21.01
N ILE A 558 -32.76 10.51 22.32
CA ILE A 558 -32.09 9.66 23.30
C ILE A 558 -33.15 8.93 24.09
N THR A 559 -33.09 7.60 24.16
CA THR A 559 -34.08 6.76 24.87
C THR A 559 -33.35 5.87 25.87
N ASN A 560 -33.89 5.75 27.09
CA ASN A 560 -33.38 4.80 28.08
C ASN A 560 -34.13 3.45 28.04
N GLU A 561 -33.75 2.50 28.89
CA GLU A 561 -34.38 1.16 28.99
C GLU A 561 -35.88 1.22 29.29
N ASN A 562 -36.36 2.26 29.99
CA ASN A 562 -37.74 2.45 30.36
C ASN A 562 -38.55 3.24 29.32
N ASN A 563 -38.00 3.44 28.11
CA ASN A 563 -38.59 4.22 27.02
C ASN A 563 -38.84 5.71 27.35
N ASN A 564 -38.19 6.26 28.37
CA ASN A 564 -38.17 7.71 28.56
C ASN A 564 -37.28 8.35 27.49
N LYS A 565 -37.70 9.51 26.97
CA LYS A 565 -37.12 10.11 25.78
C LYS A 565 -36.69 11.55 26.00
N ILE A 566 -35.55 11.91 25.45
CA ILE A 566 -35.13 13.30 25.17
C ILE A 566 -35.22 13.47 23.65
N ILE A 567 -35.96 14.46 23.19
CA ILE A 567 -36.14 14.79 21.76
C ILE A 567 -35.34 16.08 21.49
N ILE A 568 -34.54 16.04 20.44
CA ILE A 568 -33.67 17.13 20.00
C ILE A 568 -34.17 17.63 18.65
N ASN A 569 -34.60 18.87 18.60
CA ASN A 569 -35.05 19.51 17.37
C ASN A 569 -34.03 20.54 16.90
N TYR A 570 -33.63 20.47 15.66
CA TYR A 570 -32.70 21.40 15.04
C TYR A 570 -33.47 22.40 14.17
N ASN A 571 -33.38 23.68 14.52
CA ASN A 571 -33.92 24.76 13.72
C ASN A 571 -32.77 25.42 12.94
N ASN A 572 -32.78 25.28 11.62
CA ASN A 572 -31.78 25.90 10.71
C ASN A 572 -30.33 25.49 11.03
N VAL A 573 -30.00 24.22 10.82
CA VAL A 573 -28.58 23.78 10.81
C VAL A 573 -27.88 24.44 9.61
N LYS A 574 -27.19 25.53 9.83
CA LYS A 574 -26.20 26.08 8.87
C LYS A 574 -24.88 25.35 9.11
N LYS A 575 -24.18 25.07 7.99
CA LYS A 575 -22.81 24.56 8.03
C LYS A 575 -21.89 25.51 8.77
#